data_0f0d017efe30dd5867d4873057e64291
#
_entry.id   0f0d017efe30dd5867d4873057e64291
#
_cell.length_a   1.000
_cell.length_b   1.000
_cell.length_c   1.000
_cell.angle_alpha   90.00
_cell.angle_beta   90.00
_cell.angle_gamma   90.00
#
_symmetry.space_group_name_H-M   'P 1'
#
loop_
_entity.id
_entity.type
_entity.pdbx_description
1 polymer ?
#
loop_
_entity_poly.entity_id
_entity_poly.type
_entity_poly.pdbx_seq_one_letter_code
_entity_poly.pdbx_strand_id
1 'polypeptide(L)'
;MRLEATILYVEKIDVSSQFYASLFYQPAQVLSPTFHSFSLGPVSVELKQREAVKPEAILTGGGMELSFEVADQAALLSLYDRWIALDVPMAQEPEKLVFGWTFVAEDPDKHRIRVFAPSPAS
;
A
#
# COMPACT_ATOMS: atom_id res chain seq x y z
N MET A 1 -10.96 14.73 16.43
CA MET A 1 -10.48 13.41 16.04
C MET A 1 -10.11 13.45 14.56
N ARG A 2 -8.91 12.94 14.19
CA ARG A 2 -8.41 12.98 12.81
C ARG A 2 -7.67 11.68 12.52
N LEU A 3 -7.96 11.06 11.37
CA LEU A 3 -7.18 9.90 10.94
C LEU A 3 -5.81 10.40 10.51
N GLU A 4 -4.76 10.03 11.23
CA GLU A 4 -3.41 10.49 11.00
C GLU A 4 -2.60 9.48 10.19
N ALA A 5 -2.74 8.21 10.50
CA ALA A 5 -1.93 7.18 9.89
C ALA A 5 -2.68 5.85 9.82
N THR A 6 -2.29 5.04 8.84
CA THR A 6 -2.60 3.61 8.81
C THR A 6 -1.31 2.89 9.18
N ILE A 7 -1.36 2.08 10.23
CA ILE A 7 -0.19 1.31 10.70
C ILE A 7 -0.39 -0.14 10.26
N LEU A 8 0.55 -0.64 9.48
CA LEU A 8 0.55 -2.02 9.00
C LEU A 8 1.53 -2.82 9.85
N TYR A 9 1.06 -3.92 10.42
CA TYR A 9 1.93 -4.86 11.11
C TYR A 9 2.60 -5.74 10.07
N VAL A 10 3.92 -5.78 10.11
CA VAL A 10 4.73 -6.51 9.13
C VAL A 10 5.65 -7.49 9.82
N GLU A 11 5.91 -8.62 9.19
CA GLU A 11 6.75 -9.65 9.78
C GLU A 11 8.22 -9.28 9.75
N LYS A 12 8.69 -8.68 8.62
CA LYS A 12 10.08 -8.26 8.42
C LYS A 12 10.11 -6.82 7.94
N ILE A 13 10.39 -5.91 8.86
CA ILE A 13 10.27 -4.48 8.55
C ILE A 13 11.23 -4.02 7.45
N ASP A 14 12.43 -4.59 7.37
CA ASP A 14 13.39 -4.19 6.34
C ASP A 14 12.89 -4.56 4.94
N VAL A 15 12.29 -5.74 4.79
CA VAL A 15 11.72 -6.19 3.52
C VAL A 15 10.53 -5.32 3.14
N SER A 16 9.63 -5.09 4.06
CA SER A 16 8.42 -4.29 3.81
C SER A 16 8.73 -2.82 3.57
N SER A 17 9.70 -2.28 4.30
CA SER A 17 10.13 -0.89 4.10
C SER A 17 10.71 -0.68 2.70
N GLN A 18 11.51 -1.61 2.22
CA GLN A 18 12.07 -1.56 0.87
C GLN A 18 10.98 -1.68 -0.19
N PHE A 19 10.03 -2.57 0.03
CA PHE A 19 8.88 -2.74 -0.85
C PHE A 19 8.10 -1.43 -1.00
N TYR A 20 7.72 -0.81 0.11
CA TYR A 20 6.93 0.43 0.07
C TYR A 20 7.73 1.62 -0.42
N ALA A 21 9.03 1.69 -0.14
CA ALA A 21 9.88 2.73 -0.70
C ALA A 21 9.88 2.69 -2.23
N SER A 22 9.91 1.49 -2.81
CA SER A 22 9.83 1.31 -4.26
C SER A 22 8.45 1.69 -4.80
N LEU A 23 7.38 1.28 -4.10
CA LEU A 23 6.01 1.58 -4.50
C LEU A 23 5.73 3.08 -4.50
N PHE A 24 6.09 3.75 -3.42
CA PHE A 24 5.79 5.17 -3.22
C PHE A 24 6.85 6.10 -3.82
N TYR A 25 7.94 5.52 -4.33
CA TYR A 25 9.04 6.27 -4.92
C TYR A 25 9.60 7.30 -3.95
N GLN A 26 9.76 6.90 -2.69
CA GLN A 26 10.37 7.74 -1.65
C GLN A 26 10.96 6.86 -0.55
N PRO A 27 12.02 7.31 0.14
CA PRO A 27 12.60 6.55 1.24
C PRO A 27 11.68 6.56 2.46
N ALA A 28 11.76 5.52 3.27
CA ALA A 28 11.09 5.50 4.56
C ALA A 28 11.78 6.46 5.52
N GLN A 29 10.99 7.07 6.41
CA GLN A 29 11.51 7.72 7.60
C GLN A 29 11.62 6.67 8.69
N VAL A 30 12.84 6.38 9.13
CA VAL A 30 13.10 5.38 10.15
C VAL A 30 12.93 6.05 11.53
N LEU A 31 11.80 5.79 12.19
CA LEU A 31 11.51 6.35 13.51
C LEU A 31 12.18 5.53 14.61
N SER A 32 12.28 4.22 14.41
CA SER A 32 13.00 3.29 15.27
C SER A 32 13.35 2.05 14.45
N PRO A 33 14.17 1.12 14.96
CA PRO A 33 14.47 -0.11 14.23
C PRO A 33 13.23 -0.96 13.89
N THR A 34 12.10 -0.77 14.60
CA THR A 34 10.87 -1.54 14.39
C THR A 34 9.70 -0.70 13.92
N PHE A 35 9.93 0.58 13.57
CA PHE A 35 8.85 1.48 13.19
C PHE A 35 9.31 2.47 12.13
N HIS A 36 8.78 2.32 10.90
CA HIS A 36 9.08 3.19 9.75
C HIS A 36 7.83 3.89 9.27
N SER A 37 7.99 5.09 8.69
CA SER A 37 6.86 5.90 8.24
C SER A 37 7.08 6.41 6.83
N PHE A 38 5.98 6.48 6.07
CA PHE A 38 5.90 7.12 4.75
C PHE A 38 4.82 8.19 4.81
N SER A 39 5.22 9.44 4.67
CA SER A 39 4.25 10.55 4.62
C SER A 39 3.68 10.66 3.20
N LEU A 40 2.36 10.53 3.07
CA LEU A 40 1.66 10.58 1.79
C LEU A 40 0.69 11.76 1.72
N GLY A 41 1.07 12.89 2.29
CA GLY A 41 0.22 14.07 2.42
C GLY A 41 -0.43 14.11 3.81
N PRO A 42 -1.77 14.26 3.89
CA PRO A 42 -2.43 14.37 5.20
C PRO A 42 -2.47 13.06 5.99
N VAL A 43 -2.19 11.94 5.35
CA VAL A 43 -2.20 10.61 5.98
C VAL A 43 -0.85 9.93 5.73
N SER A 44 -0.33 9.24 6.74
CA SER A 44 0.88 8.44 6.62
C SER A 44 0.54 6.96 6.55
N VAL A 45 1.38 6.21 5.84
CA VAL A 45 1.41 4.75 5.95
C VAL A 45 2.64 4.40 6.78
N GLU A 46 2.43 3.68 7.86
CA GLU A 46 3.49 3.34 8.79
C GLU A 46 3.60 1.83 8.94
N LEU A 47 4.84 1.36 9.12
CA LEU A 47 5.14 -0.05 9.26
C LEU A 47 5.64 -0.30 10.68
N LYS A 48 5.03 -1.27 11.37
CA LYS A 48 5.48 -1.69 12.69
C LYS A 48 5.79 -3.18 12.66
N GLN A 49 6.98 -3.56 13.08
CA GLN A 49 7.33 -4.98 13.13
C GLN A 49 6.40 -5.69 14.12
N ARG A 50 5.73 -6.74 13.66
CA ARG A 50 4.65 -7.40 14.41
C ARG A 50 5.07 -7.81 15.82
N GLU A 51 6.24 -8.42 15.96
CA GLU A 51 6.72 -8.91 17.26
C GLU A 51 7.01 -7.80 18.26
N ALA A 52 7.11 -6.54 17.78
CA ALA A 52 7.35 -5.37 18.65
C ALA A 52 6.06 -4.60 18.96
N VAL A 53 4.91 -5.07 18.47
CA VAL A 53 3.62 -4.42 18.72
C VAL A 53 3.16 -4.70 20.14
N LYS A 54 2.65 -3.67 20.79
CA LYS A 54 2.02 -3.81 22.12
C LYS A 54 0.65 -3.13 22.11
N PRO A 55 -0.43 -3.84 22.52
CA PRO A 55 -0.45 -5.25 22.98
C PRO A 55 -0.01 -6.21 21.88
N GLU A 56 0.42 -7.40 22.27
CA GLU A 56 0.93 -8.41 21.34
C GLU A 56 -0.02 -8.64 20.16
N ALA A 57 0.53 -8.64 18.95
CA ALA A 57 -0.22 -8.86 17.72
C ALA A 57 0.21 -10.19 17.07
N ILE A 58 -0.78 -10.95 16.57
CA ILE A 58 -0.55 -12.23 15.92
C ILE A 58 -0.64 -12.10 14.41
N LEU A 59 -1.53 -11.21 13.92
CA LEU A 59 -1.83 -11.09 12.50
C LEU A 59 -0.99 -9.99 11.84
N THR A 60 -0.72 -10.18 10.54
CA THR A 60 -0.17 -9.15 9.67
C THR A 60 -1.26 -8.69 8.70
N GLY A 61 -1.30 -9.19 7.46
CA GLY A 61 -2.28 -8.78 6.46
C GLY A 61 -3.66 -9.39 6.63
N GLY A 62 -4.64 -8.79 5.98
CA GLY A 62 -6.01 -9.29 5.90
C GLY A 62 -7.05 -8.32 6.47
N GLY A 63 -8.27 -8.42 5.94
CA GLY A 63 -9.43 -7.69 6.47
C GLY A 63 -9.50 -6.21 6.13
N MET A 64 -8.53 -5.64 5.41
CA MET A 64 -8.57 -4.26 4.96
C MET A 64 -7.64 -4.06 3.77
N GLU A 65 -7.75 -2.91 3.13
CA GLU A 65 -6.86 -2.54 2.02
C GLU A 65 -6.52 -1.06 2.10
N LEU A 66 -5.35 -0.71 1.54
CA LEU A 66 -5.01 0.67 1.24
C LEU A 66 -5.59 0.97 -0.14
N SER A 67 -6.25 2.11 -0.30
CA SER A 67 -6.87 2.47 -1.57
C SER A 67 -6.33 3.80 -2.05
N PHE A 68 -5.75 3.80 -3.26
CA PHE A 68 -5.14 4.96 -3.89
C PHE A 68 -5.89 5.32 -5.17
N GLU A 69 -6.21 6.60 -5.32
CA GLU A 69 -6.85 7.09 -6.52
C GLU A 69 -5.82 7.66 -7.48
N VAL A 70 -5.96 7.35 -8.76
CA VAL A 70 -5.23 7.99 -9.86
C VAL A 70 -6.21 8.68 -10.80
N ALA A 71 -5.70 9.58 -11.65
CA ALA A 71 -6.56 10.49 -12.42
C ALA A 71 -7.45 9.76 -13.43
N ASP A 72 -6.92 8.77 -14.14
CA ASP A 72 -7.62 8.13 -15.26
C ASP A 72 -7.05 6.73 -15.54
N GLN A 73 -7.65 6.07 -16.52
CA GLN A 73 -7.23 4.73 -16.95
C GLN A 73 -5.77 4.69 -17.39
N ALA A 74 -5.32 5.70 -18.13
CA ALA A 74 -3.95 5.74 -18.64
C ALA A 74 -2.94 5.81 -17.49
N ALA A 75 -3.23 6.61 -16.47
CA ALA A 75 -2.38 6.71 -15.27
C ALA A 75 -2.37 5.38 -14.50
N LEU A 76 -3.52 4.72 -14.40
CA LEU A 76 -3.64 3.43 -13.73
C LEU A 76 -2.81 2.36 -14.43
N LEU A 77 -2.92 2.25 -15.75
CA LEU A 77 -2.18 1.24 -16.52
C LEU A 77 -0.68 1.51 -16.50
N SER A 78 -0.28 2.78 -16.52
CA SER A 78 1.13 3.16 -16.39
C SER A 78 1.71 2.73 -15.05
N LEU A 79 0.96 2.96 -13.97
CA LEU A 79 1.38 2.55 -12.63
C LEU A 79 1.42 1.02 -12.50
N TYR A 80 0.43 0.34 -13.06
CA TYR A 80 0.41 -1.13 -13.11
C TYR A 80 1.67 -1.68 -13.78
N ASP A 81 2.01 -1.17 -14.97
CA ASP A 81 3.20 -1.62 -15.71
C ASP A 81 4.47 -1.39 -14.90
N ARG A 82 4.57 -0.26 -14.20
CA ARG A 82 5.72 0.02 -13.35
C ARG A 82 5.83 -0.98 -12.19
N TRP A 83 4.71 -1.29 -11.55
CA TRP A 83 4.71 -2.23 -10.44
C TRP A 83 4.97 -3.67 -10.89
N ILE A 84 4.49 -4.06 -12.07
CA ILE A 84 4.83 -5.36 -12.67
C ILE A 84 6.34 -5.46 -12.92
N ALA A 85 6.95 -4.38 -13.42
CA ALA A 85 8.40 -4.34 -13.63
C ALA A 85 9.20 -4.43 -12.32
N LEU A 86 8.60 -4.04 -11.20
CA LEU A 86 9.18 -4.17 -9.86
C LEU A 86 8.87 -5.53 -9.21
N ASP A 87 8.26 -6.46 -9.93
CA ASP A 87 7.85 -7.79 -9.44
C ASP A 87 6.85 -7.73 -8.29
N VAL A 88 5.99 -6.71 -8.25
CA VAL A 88 4.95 -6.61 -7.24
C VAL A 88 3.87 -7.65 -7.52
N PRO A 89 3.52 -8.53 -6.56
CA PRO A 89 2.44 -9.50 -6.75
C PRO A 89 1.08 -8.83 -6.91
N MET A 90 0.22 -9.38 -7.75
CA MET A 90 -1.11 -8.86 -8.00
C MET A 90 -2.18 -9.82 -7.51
N ALA A 91 -3.12 -9.30 -6.72
CA ALA A 91 -4.34 -10.01 -6.36
C ALA A 91 -5.42 -9.84 -7.42
N GLN A 92 -5.38 -8.75 -8.18
CA GLN A 92 -6.31 -8.46 -9.26
C GLN A 92 -5.59 -7.67 -10.35
N GLU A 93 -5.65 -8.17 -11.59
CA GLU A 93 -5.17 -7.42 -12.74
C GLU A 93 -6.12 -6.26 -13.07
N PRO A 94 -5.70 -5.27 -13.87
CA PRO A 94 -6.58 -4.16 -14.23
C PRO A 94 -7.90 -4.64 -14.82
N GLU A 95 -8.99 -4.14 -14.24
CA GLU A 95 -10.34 -4.55 -14.59
C GLU A 95 -11.27 -3.34 -14.46
N LYS A 96 -12.24 -3.24 -15.39
CA LYS A 96 -13.26 -2.21 -15.30
C LYS A 96 -14.43 -2.72 -14.48
N LEU A 97 -14.71 -2.04 -13.37
CA LEU A 97 -15.84 -2.31 -12.50
C LEU A 97 -16.82 -1.14 -12.57
N VAL A 98 -17.88 -1.20 -11.74
CA VAL A 98 -18.93 -0.17 -11.74
C VAL A 98 -18.38 1.23 -11.48
N PHE A 99 -17.42 1.35 -10.55
CA PHE A 99 -16.87 2.66 -10.16
C PHE A 99 -15.71 3.12 -11.03
N GLY A 100 -15.23 2.29 -11.96
CA GLY A 100 -14.10 2.62 -12.83
C GLY A 100 -13.10 1.50 -12.93
N TRP A 101 -11.90 1.83 -13.38
CA TRP A 101 -10.81 0.86 -13.50
C TRP A 101 -10.11 0.68 -12.17
N THR A 102 -9.69 -0.56 -11.88
CA THR A 102 -8.97 -0.88 -10.65
C THR A 102 -8.02 -2.05 -10.85
N PHE A 103 -6.95 -2.09 -10.04
CA PHE A 103 -6.16 -3.30 -9.82
C PHE A 103 -5.79 -3.37 -8.34
N VAL A 104 -5.38 -4.56 -7.88
CA VAL A 104 -5.01 -4.76 -6.48
C VAL A 104 -3.68 -5.49 -6.43
N ALA A 105 -2.71 -4.87 -5.75
CA ALA A 105 -1.41 -5.46 -5.45
C ALA A 105 -1.39 -6.03 -4.04
N GLU A 106 -0.39 -6.85 -3.74
CA GLU A 106 -0.16 -7.40 -2.41
C GLU A 106 1.25 -7.09 -1.97
N ASP A 107 1.40 -6.71 -0.69
CA ASP A 107 2.70 -6.53 -0.08
C ASP A 107 3.27 -7.87 0.43
N PRO A 108 4.50 -7.91 0.98
CA PRO A 108 5.09 -9.17 1.45
C PRO A 108 4.29 -9.90 2.52
N ASP A 109 3.42 -9.21 3.25
CA ASP A 109 2.58 -9.79 4.30
C ASP A 109 1.12 -9.93 3.89
N LYS A 110 0.83 -9.80 2.59
CA LYS A 110 -0.52 -9.94 2.04
C LYS A 110 -1.49 -8.83 2.40
N HIS A 111 -0.99 -7.66 2.78
CA HIS A 111 -1.83 -6.47 2.81
C HIS A 111 -2.19 -6.11 1.38
N ARG A 112 -3.46 -5.78 1.13
CA ARG A 112 -3.92 -5.40 -0.20
C ARG A 112 -3.74 -3.92 -0.44
N ILE A 113 -3.29 -3.59 -1.65
CA ILE A 113 -3.07 -2.22 -2.10
C ILE A 113 -3.88 -2.05 -3.38
N ARG A 114 -5.00 -1.36 -3.26
CA ARG A 114 -5.88 -1.08 -4.40
C ARG A 114 -5.49 0.24 -5.03
N VAL A 115 -5.47 0.26 -6.35
CA VAL A 115 -5.38 1.50 -7.13
C VAL A 115 -6.65 1.57 -7.98
N PHE A 116 -7.28 2.73 -8.03
CA PHE A 116 -8.47 2.91 -8.86
C PHE A 116 -8.45 4.25 -9.60
N ALA A 117 -9.07 4.23 -10.77
CA ALA A 117 -9.31 5.42 -11.57
C ALA A 117 -10.83 5.52 -11.73
N PRO A 118 -11.46 6.59 -11.20
CA PRO A 118 -12.92 6.71 -11.29
C PRO A 118 -13.39 6.83 -12.73
N SER A 119 -14.59 6.35 -12.99
CA SER A 119 -15.21 6.54 -14.30
C SER A 119 -15.44 8.02 -14.56
N PRO A 120 -15.23 8.49 -15.81
CA PRO A 120 -15.56 9.88 -16.12
C PRO A 120 -17.04 10.16 -15.82
N ALA A 121 -17.32 11.37 -15.35
CA ALA A 121 -18.69 11.82 -15.19
C ALA A 121 -19.37 11.85 -16.56
N SER A 122 -20.53 11.23 -16.67
CA SER A 122 -21.32 11.19 -17.91
C SER A 122 -22.30 12.36 -17.95
#